data_784b8278a82345eb160a6766f76b4be2
#
_entry.id   784b8278a82345eb160a6766f76b4be2
#
_cell.length_a   1.000
_cell.length_b   1.000
_cell.length_c   1.000
_cell.angle_alpha   90.00
_cell.angle_beta   90.00
_cell.angle_gamma   90.00
#
_symmetry.space_group_name_H-M   'P 1'
#
loop_
_entity.id
_entity.type
_entity.pdbx_description
1 polymer ?
#
loop_
_entity_poly.entity_id
_entity_poly.type
_entity_poly.pdbx_seq_one_letter_code
_entity_poly.pdbx_strand_id
1 'polypeptide(L)'
;MSIDINNYLSDNAKNMRRSAIRDLLSVANKPEIISFGGGFPNQDTFPVEDLKEIMMDLLTEEPHKVLQYGSTEGSVLLRQQLAKKYQADGLDVTEKNIVITTASQQAIDLIARILINPGDT
;
A
#
# COMPACT_ATOMS: atom_id res chain seq x y z
N MET A 1 -13.39 21.09 -29.93
CA MET A 1 -14.44 20.38 -29.18
C MET A 1 -13.87 20.09 -27.81
N SER A 2 -14.41 20.67 -26.74
CA SER A 2 -14.05 20.27 -25.38
C SER A 2 -14.80 19.00 -25.03
N ILE A 3 -14.08 17.96 -24.60
CA ILE A 3 -14.70 16.73 -24.12
C ILE A 3 -15.17 16.99 -22.70
N ASP A 4 -16.48 16.85 -22.43
CA ASP A 4 -17.00 16.86 -21.06
C ASP A 4 -16.77 15.47 -20.43
N ILE A 5 -15.78 15.37 -19.58
CA ILE A 5 -15.37 14.14 -18.90
C ILE A 5 -16.49 13.54 -18.04
N ASN A 6 -17.45 14.35 -17.57
CA ASN A 6 -18.55 13.87 -16.73
C ASN A 6 -19.42 12.84 -17.42
N ASN A 7 -19.51 12.90 -18.75
CA ASN A 7 -20.29 11.93 -19.56
C ASN A 7 -19.66 10.54 -19.59
N TYR A 8 -18.40 10.40 -19.19
CA TYR A 8 -17.64 9.14 -19.24
C TYR A 8 -17.38 8.56 -17.84
N LEU A 9 -17.79 9.25 -16.78
CA LEU A 9 -17.61 8.76 -15.42
C LEU A 9 -18.55 7.58 -15.14
N SER A 10 -18.01 6.56 -14.46
CA SER A 10 -18.83 5.47 -13.90
C SER A 10 -19.73 5.98 -12.77
N ASP A 11 -20.76 5.22 -12.43
CA ASP A 11 -21.64 5.56 -11.32
C ASP A 11 -20.89 5.62 -9.98
N ASN A 12 -19.91 4.75 -9.78
CA ASN A 12 -19.03 4.82 -8.61
C ASN A 12 -18.28 6.13 -8.55
N ALA A 13 -17.70 6.60 -9.65
CA ALA A 13 -16.96 7.86 -9.69
C ALA A 13 -17.89 9.08 -9.46
N LYS A 14 -19.11 9.05 -10.00
CA LYS A 14 -20.11 10.11 -9.80
C LYS A 14 -20.58 10.22 -8.35
N ASN A 15 -20.63 9.09 -7.65
CA ASN A 15 -21.07 9.00 -6.24
C ASN A 15 -19.93 9.14 -5.23
N MET A 16 -18.68 9.26 -5.69
CA MET A 16 -17.51 9.37 -4.82
C MET A 16 -17.52 10.72 -4.08
N ARG A 17 -17.54 10.66 -2.76
CA ARG A 17 -17.47 11.86 -1.90
C ARG A 17 -16.02 12.19 -1.56
N ARG A 18 -15.72 13.48 -1.42
CA ARG A 18 -14.42 13.91 -0.86
C ARG A 18 -14.26 13.36 0.56
N SER A 19 -13.06 12.88 0.84
CA SER A 19 -12.74 12.41 2.19
C SER A 19 -12.62 13.59 3.15
N ALA A 20 -13.50 13.65 4.15
CA ALA A 20 -13.41 14.65 5.23
C ALA A 20 -12.07 14.58 6.00
N ILE A 21 -11.47 13.39 6.08
CA ILE A 21 -10.15 13.17 6.68
C ILE A 21 -9.08 13.96 5.90
N ARG A 22 -9.14 13.97 4.58
CA ARG A 22 -8.17 14.68 3.73
C ARG A 22 -8.24 16.20 3.93
N ASP A 23 -9.43 16.73 4.14
CA ASP A 23 -9.63 18.16 4.43
C ASP A 23 -9.08 18.51 5.82
N LEU A 24 -9.26 17.64 6.82
CA LEU A 24 -8.67 17.78 8.16
C LEU A 24 -7.13 17.71 8.12
N LEU A 25 -6.55 16.84 7.29
CA LEU A 25 -5.09 16.72 7.16
C LEU A 25 -4.43 17.98 6.61
N SER A 26 -5.13 18.75 5.76
CA SER A 26 -4.63 20.04 5.26
C SER A 26 -4.44 21.09 6.36
N VAL A 27 -5.26 21.00 7.41
CA VAL A 27 -5.18 21.86 8.60
C VAL A 27 -4.14 21.31 9.59
N ALA A 28 -4.07 19.99 9.74
CA ALA A 28 -3.17 19.31 10.66
C ALA A 28 -1.68 19.49 10.33
N ASN A 29 -1.35 19.79 9.07
CA ASN A 29 0.03 20.00 8.62
C ASN A 29 0.59 21.42 8.90
N LYS A 30 -0.17 22.28 9.57
CA LYS A 30 0.33 23.60 9.94
C LYS A 30 1.29 23.50 11.13
N PRO A 31 2.45 24.21 11.10
CA PRO A 31 3.49 24.06 12.12
C PRO A 31 3.05 24.38 13.55
N GLU A 32 2.01 25.20 13.68
CA GLU A 32 1.45 25.63 14.97
C GLU A 32 0.43 24.64 15.56
N ILE A 33 0.09 23.56 14.83
CA ILE A 33 -0.95 22.61 15.25
C ILE A 33 -0.32 21.30 15.67
N ILE A 34 -0.57 20.87 16.91
CA ILE A 34 -0.30 19.52 17.37
C ILE A 34 -1.53 18.68 17.05
N SER A 35 -1.42 17.84 16.00
CA SER A 35 -2.52 17.02 15.54
C SER A 35 -2.50 15.63 16.18
N PHE A 36 -3.63 15.23 16.77
CA PHE A 36 -3.91 13.86 17.21
C PHE A 36 -4.79 13.10 16.20
N GLY A 37 -5.04 13.67 15.00
CA GLY A 37 -6.10 13.22 14.06
C GLY A 37 -5.50 12.43 12.94
N GLY A 38 -4.60 11.89 12.63
CA GLY A 38 -4.16 11.27 11.37
C GLY A 38 -3.31 10.01 11.46
N GLY A 39 -2.84 9.64 12.62
CA GLY A 39 -2.02 8.43 12.81
C GLY A 39 -0.74 8.43 11.97
N PHE A 40 -0.16 9.60 11.67
CA PHE A 40 1.10 9.68 10.94
C PHE A 40 2.25 9.18 11.81
N PRO A 41 3.14 8.34 11.24
CA PRO A 41 4.36 7.96 11.93
C PRO A 41 5.23 9.19 12.24
N ASN A 42 5.97 9.14 13.35
CA ASN A 42 6.98 10.16 13.64
C ASN A 42 8.09 10.10 12.57
N GLN A 43 8.31 11.22 11.89
CA GLN A 43 9.28 11.33 10.80
C GLN A 43 10.73 11.09 11.27
N ASP A 44 11.04 11.42 12.53
CA ASP A 44 12.37 11.22 13.12
C ASP A 44 12.72 9.73 13.32
N THR A 45 11.74 8.85 13.24
CA THR A 45 11.93 7.39 13.38
C THR A 45 12.09 6.67 12.04
N PHE A 46 12.09 7.37 10.92
CA PHE A 46 12.30 6.74 9.62
C PHE A 46 13.74 6.26 9.46
N PRO A 47 13.98 4.99 9.12
CA PRO A 47 15.32 4.42 8.98
C PRO A 47 15.94 4.82 7.63
N VAL A 48 16.15 6.13 7.43
CA VAL A 48 16.54 6.68 6.13
C VAL A 48 17.93 6.20 5.70
N GLU A 49 18.89 6.13 6.63
CA GLU A 49 20.25 5.72 6.31
C GLU A 49 20.31 4.22 5.97
N ASP A 50 19.63 3.37 6.75
CA ASP A 50 19.52 1.93 6.46
C ASP A 50 18.89 1.68 5.07
N LEU A 51 17.86 2.46 4.73
CA LEU A 51 17.20 2.35 3.41
C LEU A 51 18.13 2.78 2.27
N LYS A 52 18.95 3.82 2.47
CA LYS A 52 19.94 4.24 1.47
C LYS A 52 20.98 3.15 1.22
N GLU A 53 21.53 2.57 2.29
CA GLU A 53 22.52 1.49 2.22
C GLU A 53 21.93 0.29 1.46
N ILE A 54 20.76 -0.20 1.87
CA ILE A 54 20.09 -1.33 1.21
C ILE A 54 19.81 -1.05 -0.26
N MET A 55 19.35 0.16 -0.60
CA MET A 55 19.07 0.51 -1.99
C MET A 55 20.35 0.58 -2.83
N MET A 56 21.43 1.12 -2.27
CA MET A 56 22.74 1.17 -2.95
C MET A 56 23.27 -0.23 -3.23
N ASP A 57 23.20 -1.13 -2.24
CA ASP A 57 23.63 -2.52 -2.38
C ASP A 57 22.83 -3.25 -3.46
N LEU A 58 21.50 -3.16 -3.41
CA LEU A 58 20.61 -3.80 -4.39
C LEU A 58 20.85 -3.32 -5.82
N LEU A 59 21.02 -2.01 -6.01
CA LEU A 59 21.26 -1.42 -7.32
C LEU A 59 22.69 -1.69 -7.84
N THR A 60 23.64 -1.97 -6.96
CA THR A 60 25.01 -2.32 -7.33
C THR A 60 25.15 -3.79 -7.64
N GLU A 61 24.56 -4.67 -6.84
CA GLU A 61 24.76 -6.12 -6.94
C GLU A 61 23.79 -6.77 -7.94
N GLU A 62 22.50 -6.38 -7.91
CA GLU A 62 21.45 -7.02 -8.69
C GLU A 62 20.53 -6.03 -9.47
N PRO A 63 21.08 -5.01 -10.18
CA PRO A 63 20.27 -3.95 -10.79
C PRO A 63 19.21 -4.47 -11.76
N HIS A 64 19.57 -5.46 -12.56
CA HIS A 64 18.64 -6.05 -13.54
C HIS A 64 17.49 -6.82 -12.89
N LYS A 65 17.71 -7.41 -11.74
CA LYS A 65 16.68 -8.14 -11.00
C LYS A 65 15.74 -7.18 -10.25
N VAL A 66 16.31 -6.14 -9.65
CA VAL A 66 15.55 -5.16 -8.87
C VAL A 66 14.66 -4.28 -9.74
N LEU A 67 15.13 -3.90 -10.93
CA LEU A 67 14.41 -3.01 -11.86
C LEU A 67 13.52 -3.74 -12.87
N GLN A 68 13.52 -5.07 -12.88
CA GLN A 68 12.71 -5.87 -13.81
C GLN A 68 11.33 -6.20 -13.20
N TYR A 69 10.39 -6.57 -14.06
CA TYR A 69 9.12 -7.15 -13.62
C TYR A 69 9.34 -8.37 -12.73
N GLY A 70 8.61 -8.42 -11.62
CA GLY A 70 8.60 -9.54 -10.69
C GLY A 70 7.39 -10.47 -10.88
N SER A 71 7.26 -11.48 -10.00
CA SER A 71 6.06 -12.31 -9.96
C SER A 71 4.85 -11.51 -9.43
N THR A 72 3.67 -11.90 -9.89
CA THR A 72 2.40 -11.25 -9.49
C THR A 72 2.18 -11.30 -7.97
N GLU A 73 2.62 -12.39 -7.33
CA GLU A 73 2.50 -12.57 -5.89
C GLU A 73 3.58 -11.84 -5.09
N GLY A 74 4.57 -11.28 -5.75
CA GLY A 74 5.73 -10.62 -5.15
C GLY A 74 6.92 -11.55 -4.92
N SER A 75 8.02 -11.00 -4.43
CA SER A 75 9.28 -11.71 -4.22
C SER A 75 9.11 -12.96 -3.37
N VAL A 76 9.58 -14.10 -3.89
CA VAL A 76 9.56 -15.39 -3.17
C VAL A 76 10.34 -15.30 -1.86
N LEU A 77 11.51 -14.66 -1.87
CA LEU A 77 12.33 -14.50 -0.68
C LEU A 77 11.59 -13.69 0.41
N LEU A 78 10.94 -12.60 0.02
CA LEU A 78 10.16 -11.79 0.97
C LEU A 78 8.99 -12.60 1.54
N ARG A 79 8.26 -13.32 0.70
CA ARG A 79 7.14 -14.17 1.14
C ARG A 79 7.59 -15.28 2.09
N GLN A 80 8.75 -15.90 1.83
CA GLN A 80 9.34 -16.89 2.73
C GLN A 80 9.74 -16.30 4.09
N GLN A 81 10.32 -15.10 4.12
CA GLN A 81 10.64 -14.42 5.38
C GLN A 81 9.39 -14.06 6.18
N LEU A 82 8.35 -13.57 5.50
CA LEU A 82 7.07 -13.29 6.14
C LEU A 82 6.40 -14.57 6.67
N ALA A 83 6.44 -15.66 5.90
CA ALA A 83 5.91 -16.94 6.36
C ALA A 83 6.60 -17.42 7.65
N LYS A 84 7.93 -17.36 7.72
CA LYS A 84 8.69 -17.68 8.93
C LYS A 84 8.28 -16.81 10.11
N LYS A 85 8.08 -15.52 9.90
CA LYS A 85 7.63 -14.59 10.95
C LYS A 85 6.25 -15.00 11.47
N TYR A 86 5.28 -15.23 10.60
CA TYR A 86 3.93 -15.65 11.00
C TYR A 86 3.88 -17.04 11.62
N GLN A 87 4.73 -17.97 11.19
CA GLN A 87 4.88 -19.28 11.84
C GLN A 87 5.40 -19.15 13.28
N ALA A 88 6.33 -18.22 13.53
CA ALA A 88 6.79 -17.92 14.90
C ALA A 88 5.67 -17.35 15.80
N ASP A 89 4.69 -16.68 15.19
CA ASP A 89 3.48 -16.19 15.88
C ASP A 89 2.37 -17.27 15.99
N GLY A 90 2.66 -18.52 15.55
CA GLY A 90 1.75 -19.66 15.69
C GLY A 90 0.78 -19.88 14.53
N LEU A 91 0.95 -19.18 13.39
CA LEU A 91 0.10 -19.37 12.23
C LEU A 91 0.66 -20.48 11.31
N ASP A 92 -0.21 -21.37 10.83
CA ASP A 92 0.14 -22.40 9.84
C ASP A 92 0.07 -21.82 8.41
N VAL A 93 1.11 -21.13 8.00
CA VAL A 93 1.21 -20.48 6.69
C VAL A 93 2.54 -20.76 6.00
N THR A 94 2.53 -20.79 4.68
CA THR A 94 3.71 -20.88 3.82
C THR A 94 3.79 -19.66 2.91
N GLU A 95 4.85 -19.53 2.12
CA GLU A 95 4.96 -18.48 1.11
C GLU A 95 3.82 -18.48 0.09
N LYS A 96 3.14 -19.62 -0.09
CA LYS A 96 2.00 -19.77 -1.01
C LYS A 96 0.72 -19.10 -0.51
N ASN A 97 0.64 -18.82 0.78
CA ASN A 97 -0.49 -18.15 1.41
C ASN A 97 -0.30 -16.63 1.48
N ILE A 98 0.77 -16.09 0.91
CA ILE A 98 1.16 -14.69 1.03
C ILE A 98 1.25 -14.04 -0.35
N VAL A 99 0.63 -12.89 -0.49
CA VAL A 99 0.74 -12.00 -1.65
C VAL A 99 1.25 -10.65 -1.17
N ILE A 100 2.24 -10.10 -1.85
CA ILE A 100 2.76 -8.75 -1.56
C ILE A 100 1.97 -7.74 -2.38
N THR A 101 1.44 -6.74 -1.71
CA THR A 101 0.66 -5.66 -2.31
C THR A 101 1.34 -4.30 -2.14
N THR A 102 0.99 -3.35 -3.00
CA THR A 102 1.39 -1.95 -2.84
C THR A 102 0.52 -1.30 -1.78
N ALA A 103 0.90 -1.45 -0.52
CA ALA A 103 0.19 -1.03 0.67
C ALA A 103 -1.21 -1.66 0.83
N SER A 104 -1.88 -1.34 1.95
CA SER A 104 -3.16 -1.94 2.33
C SER A 104 -4.32 -1.62 1.38
N GLN A 105 -4.28 -0.47 0.70
CA GLN A 105 -5.37 -0.07 -0.21
C GLN A 105 -5.53 -1.05 -1.38
N GLN A 106 -4.43 -1.54 -1.95
CA GLN A 106 -4.49 -2.56 -3.00
C GLN A 106 -5.01 -3.89 -2.44
N ALA A 107 -4.60 -4.28 -1.24
CA ALA A 107 -5.09 -5.50 -0.61
C ALA A 107 -6.61 -5.45 -0.39
N ILE A 108 -7.11 -4.33 0.13
CA ILE A 108 -8.56 -4.11 0.33
C ILE A 108 -9.32 -4.18 -0.98
N ASP A 109 -8.85 -3.52 -2.04
CA ASP A 109 -9.49 -3.55 -3.37
C ASP A 109 -9.53 -4.97 -3.93
N LEU A 110 -8.42 -5.72 -3.85
CA LEU A 110 -8.36 -7.10 -4.34
C LEU A 110 -9.29 -8.02 -3.55
N ILE A 111 -9.30 -7.93 -2.22
CA ILE A 111 -10.18 -8.73 -1.36
C ILE A 111 -11.66 -8.42 -1.67
N ALA A 112 -12.00 -7.14 -1.80
CA ALA A 112 -13.35 -6.75 -2.15
C ALA A 112 -13.81 -7.34 -3.51
N ARG A 113 -12.94 -7.33 -4.51
CA ARG A 113 -13.23 -7.87 -5.83
C ARG A 113 -13.47 -9.38 -5.85
N ILE A 114 -12.82 -10.14 -4.97
CA ILE A 114 -12.93 -11.61 -4.95
C ILE A 114 -14.00 -12.13 -3.98
N LEU A 115 -14.41 -11.33 -3.00
CA LEU A 115 -15.32 -11.77 -1.94
C LEU A 115 -16.70 -11.09 -1.96
N ILE A 116 -16.86 -9.95 -2.63
CA ILE A 116 -18.10 -9.15 -2.56
C ILE A 116 -18.84 -9.20 -3.88
N ASN A 117 -20.11 -9.55 -3.83
CA ASN A 117 -21.04 -9.52 -4.95
C ASN A 117 -21.96 -8.28 -4.89
N PRO A 118 -22.57 -7.86 -6.01
CA PRO A 118 -23.58 -6.83 -5.98
C PRO A 118 -24.73 -7.19 -5.04
N GLY A 119 -24.98 -6.34 -4.04
CA GLY A 119 -26.05 -6.54 -3.05
C GLY A 119 -25.56 -7.10 -1.69
N ASP A 120 -24.32 -7.48 -1.57
CA ASP A 120 -23.73 -7.86 -0.26
C ASP A 120 -23.62 -6.64 0.66
N THR A 121 -23.81 -6.85 1.98
CA THR A 121 -23.77 -5.80 3.03
C THR A 121 -22.77 -6.16 4.12
#